data_619c3332af2bdd09aa2d9d130c97cdac
#
_entry.id   619c3332af2bdd09aa2d9d130c97cdac
#
_cell.length_a   1.000
_cell.length_b   1.000
_cell.length_c   1.000
_cell.angle_alpha   90.00
_cell.angle_beta   90.00
_cell.angle_gamma   90.00
#
_symmetry.space_group_name_H-M   'P 1'
#
loop_
_entity.id
_entity.type
_entity.pdbx_description
1 polymer ?
#
loop_
_entity_poly.entity_id
_entity_poly.type
_entity_poly.pdbx_seq_one_letter_code
_entity_poly.pdbx_strand_id
1 'polypeptide(L)'
;STLRYYDSEGLFPDIRRDGGIRKFTDREIEQLHVIECLKKSGLEIKAIKQFMKWCSEGSSTYGLRRELFLRQKEAVEAEISRLEKTLDMIRYKCWYYGQAIKDGNEDRISEMLPNKLPAEIQALYDHAHEE
;
A
#
# COMPACT_ATOMS: atom_id res chain seq x y z
N SER A 1 -12.18 11.58 18.65
CA SER A 1 -12.48 10.57 17.64
C SER A 1 -11.72 10.84 16.33
N THR A 2 -11.63 9.85 15.48
CA THR A 2 -10.97 9.95 14.19
C THR A 2 -11.62 11.03 13.32
N LEU A 3 -12.93 11.09 13.27
CA LEU A 3 -13.66 12.10 12.51
C LEU A 3 -13.35 13.53 12.96
N ARG A 4 -13.30 13.75 14.27
CA ARG A 4 -12.97 15.05 14.83
C ARG A 4 -11.54 15.47 14.53
N TYR A 5 -10.62 14.51 14.60
CA TYR A 5 -9.22 14.74 14.25
C TYR A 5 -9.09 15.20 12.80
N TYR A 6 -9.69 14.48 11.88
CA TYR A 6 -9.63 14.84 10.46
C TYR A 6 -10.35 16.16 10.16
N ASP A 7 -11.44 16.46 10.86
CA ASP A 7 -12.09 17.76 10.71
C ASP A 7 -11.17 18.89 11.21
N SER A 8 -10.48 18.68 12.34
CA SER A 8 -9.54 19.68 12.85
C SER A 8 -8.34 19.87 11.91
N GLU A 9 -7.97 18.85 11.13
CA GLU A 9 -6.94 18.95 10.10
C GLU A 9 -7.45 19.59 8.80
N GLY A 10 -8.73 19.93 8.73
CA GLY A 10 -9.31 20.58 7.56
C GLY A 10 -9.71 19.64 6.43
N LEU A 11 -9.91 18.36 6.73
CA LEU A 11 -10.24 17.34 5.71
C LEU A 11 -11.71 17.29 5.33
N PHE A 12 -12.57 18.00 6.07
CA PHE A 12 -14.00 18.11 5.77
C PHE A 12 -14.36 19.58 5.55
N PRO A 13 -13.95 20.19 4.41
CA PRO A 13 -14.14 21.63 4.21
C PRO A 13 -15.61 22.05 4.17
N ASP A 14 -16.52 21.14 3.81
CA ASP A 14 -17.94 21.42 3.67
C ASP A 14 -18.79 20.88 4.83
N ILE A 15 -18.16 20.52 5.95
CA ILE A 15 -18.90 19.94 7.07
C ILE A 15 -19.93 20.90 7.62
N ARG A 16 -21.15 20.39 7.80
CA ARG A 16 -22.25 21.17 8.35
C ARG A 16 -22.10 21.31 9.87
N ARG A 17 -22.42 22.51 10.37
CA ARG A 17 -22.42 22.79 11.80
C ARG A 17 -23.74 23.39 12.20
N ASP A 18 -24.37 22.87 13.27
CA ASP A 18 -25.58 23.40 13.86
C ASP A 18 -25.23 23.94 15.25
N GLY A 19 -25.35 25.26 15.45
CA GLY A 19 -25.00 25.90 16.71
C GLY A 19 -23.54 25.65 17.14
N GLY A 20 -22.61 25.57 16.16
CA GLY A 20 -21.20 25.30 16.43
C GLY A 20 -20.86 23.81 16.57
N ILE A 21 -21.86 22.92 16.55
CA ILE A 21 -21.67 21.48 16.71
C ILE A 21 -21.51 20.83 15.32
N ARG A 22 -20.47 20.01 15.17
CA ARG A 22 -20.23 19.25 13.94
C ARG A 22 -21.33 18.24 13.69
N LYS A 23 -21.84 18.19 12.46
CA LYS A 23 -22.82 17.18 12.03
C LYS A 23 -22.17 16.23 11.02
N PHE A 24 -21.86 15.03 11.45
CA PHE A 24 -21.30 13.97 10.62
C PHE A 24 -22.45 13.15 10.02
N THR A 25 -22.58 13.19 8.69
CA THR A 25 -23.58 12.45 7.94
C THR A 25 -22.94 11.26 7.23
N ASP A 26 -23.75 10.47 6.50
CA ASP A 26 -23.25 9.38 5.69
C ASP A 26 -22.23 9.86 4.66
N ARG A 27 -22.36 11.11 4.20
CA ARG A 27 -21.39 11.72 3.28
C ARG A 27 -19.99 11.80 3.92
N GLU A 28 -19.88 12.27 5.16
CA GLU A 28 -18.60 12.37 5.86
C GLU A 28 -18.04 10.99 6.19
N ILE A 29 -18.90 10.02 6.47
CA ILE A 29 -18.47 8.62 6.68
C ILE A 29 -17.85 8.06 5.39
N GLU A 30 -18.49 8.28 4.24
CA GLU A 30 -17.93 7.85 2.95
C GLU A 30 -16.62 8.57 2.65
N GLN A 31 -16.54 9.86 2.92
CA GLN A 31 -15.31 10.64 2.78
C GLN A 31 -14.21 10.10 3.69
N LEU A 32 -14.56 9.64 4.89
CA LEU A 32 -13.60 9.01 5.80
C LEU A 32 -12.98 7.76 5.18
N HIS A 33 -13.79 6.91 4.52
CA HIS A 33 -13.29 5.72 3.84
C HIS A 33 -12.24 6.08 2.77
N VAL A 34 -12.50 7.13 2.00
CA VAL A 34 -11.56 7.62 0.97
C VAL A 34 -10.27 8.15 1.62
N ILE A 35 -10.40 8.96 2.67
CA ILE A 35 -9.25 9.49 3.42
C ILE A 35 -8.38 8.34 3.95
N GLU A 36 -8.99 7.35 4.57
CA GLU A 36 -8.29 6.17 5.09
C GLU A 36 -7.58 5.39 3.97
N CYS A 37 -8.25 5.23 2.83
CA CYS A 37 -7.66 4.57 1.66
C CYS A 37 -6.41 5.32 1.17
N LEU A 38 -6.51 6.64 0.99
CA LEU A 38 -5.39 7.46 0.53
C LEU A 38 -4.24 7.45 1.53
N LYS A 39 -4.55 7.49 2.82
CA LYS A 39 -3.53 7.41 3.88
C LYS A 39 -2.80 6.08 3.84
N LYS A 40 -3.53 4.96 3.71
CA LYS A 40 -2.96 3.62 3.61
C LYS A 40 -2.09 3.47 2.35
N SER A 41 -2.42 4.16 1.27
CA SER A 41 -1.62 4.14 0.04
C SER A 41 -0.35 4.99 0.13
N GLY A 42 -0.11 5.64 1.26
CA GLY A 42 1.10 6.41 1.52
C GLY A 42 0.99 7.91 1.27
N LEU A 43 -0.21 8.41 1.00
CA LEU A 43 -0.41 9.84 0.77
C LEU A 43 -0.37 10.61 2.10
N GLU A 44 0.35 11.72 2.13
CA GLU A 44 0.45 12.57 3.31
C GLU A 44 -0.84 13.38 3.54
N ILE A 45 -1.08 13.76 4.78
CA ILE A 45 -2.26 14.53 5.19
C ILE A 45 -2.43 15.80 4.35
N LYS A 46 -1.35 16.50 4.06
CA LYS A 46 -1.37 17.72 3.24
C LYS A 46 -1.98 17.47 1.85
N ALA A 47 -1.60 16.38 1.22
CA ALA A 47 -2.11 16.02 -0.11
C ALA A 47 -3.55 15.52 -0.05
N ILE A 48 -3.93 14.80 1.01
CA ILE A 48 -5.31 14.38 1.24
C ILE A 48 -6.21 15.61 1.42
N LYS A 49 -5.75 16.58 2.18
CA LYS A 49 -6.46 17.86 2.37
C LYS A 49 -6.71 18.55 1.02
N GLN A 50 -5.71 18.59 0.16
CA GLN A 50 -5.85 19.16 -1.19
C GLN A 50 -6.90 18.40 -1.99
N PHE A 51 -6.90 17.07 -1.92
CA PHE A 51 -7.90 16.24 -2.60
C PHE A 51 -9.32 16.56 -2.11
N MET A 52 -9.52 16.66 -0.80
CA MET A 52 -10.82 16.98 -0.23
C MET A 52 -11.28 18.37 -0.65
N LYS A 53 -10.36 19.32 -0.77
CA LYS A 53 -10.65 20.65 -1.30
C LYS A 53 -11.11 20.57 -2.77
N TRP A 54 -10.45 19.77 -3.59
CA TRP A 54 -10.88 19.56 -4.97
C TRP A 54 -12.29 18.98 -5.04
N CYS A 55 -12.64 18.08 -4.12
CA CYS A 55 -13.99 17.53 -4.05
C CYS A 55 -15.03 18.62 -3.81
N SER A 56 -14.71 19.62 -2.98
CA SER A 56 -15.62 20.73 -2.71
C SER A 56 -15.73 21.72 -3.88
N GLU A 57 -14.74 21.76 -4.75
CA GLU A 57 -14.72 22.64 -5.94
C GLU A 57 -15.52 22.10 -7.12
N GLY A 58 -15.93 20.84 -7.05
CA GLY A 58 -16.83 20.25 -8.05
C GLY A 58 -16.16 19.69 -9.30
N SER A 59 -16.93 19.59 -10.38
CA SER A 59 -16.55 18.87 -11.60
C SER A 59 -15.30 19.39 -12.31
N SER A 60 -14.96 20.65 -12.11
CA SER A 60 -13.74 21.24 -12.70
C SER A 60 -12.45 20.57 -12.22
N THR A 61 -12.52 19.83 -11.11
CA THR A 61 -11.36 19.15 -10.52
C THR A 61 -11.33 17.64 -10.78
N TYR A 62 -12.26 17.10 -11.58
CA TYR A 62 -12.29 15.65 -11.87
C TYR A 62 -10.98 15.13 -12.45
N GLY A 63 -10.36 15.87 -13.37
CA GLY A 63 -9.09 15.49 -13.96
C GLY A 63 -7.96 15.41 -12.91
N LEU A 64 -7.90 16.38 -12.02
CA LEU A 64 -6.90 16.43 -10.94
C LEU A 64 -7.10 15.26 -9.96
N ARG A 65 -8.36 14.97 -9.62
CA ARG A 65 -8.69 13.87 -8.71
C ARG A 65 -8.35 12.51 -9.32
N ARG A 66 -8.67 12.32 -10.61
CA ARG A 66 -8.32 11.09 -11.32
C ARG A 66 -6.81 10.90 -11.38
N GLU A 67 -6.08 11.95 -11.70
CA GLU A 67 -4.61 11.92 -11.77
C GLU A 67 -3.99 11.49 -10.44
N LEU A 68 -4.52 12.00 -9.32
CA LEU A 68 -4.06 11.61 -8.00
C LEU A 68 -4.23 10.10 -7.77
N PHE A 69 -5.39 9.55 -8.10
CA PHE A 69 -5.64 8.12 -7.94
C PHE A 69 -4.79 7.26 -8.89
N LEU A 70 -4.53 7.73 -10.11
CA LEU A 70 -3.65 7.02 -11.04
C LEU A 70 -2.23 6.92 -10.49
N ARG A 71 -1.71 8.00 -9.90
CA ARG A 71 -0.38 7.99 -9.27
C ARG A 71 -0.34 7.07 -8.05
N GLN A 72 -1.38 7.08 -7.23
CA GLN A 72 -1.45 6.20 -6.07
C GLN A 72 -1.54 4.74 -6.48
N LYS A 73 -2.27 4.43 -7.54
CA LYS A 73 -2.34 3.09 -8.12
C LYS A 73 -0.95 2.60 -8.50
N GLU A 74 -0.19 3.41 -9.24
CA GLU A 74 1.18 3.08 -9.65
C GLU A 74 2.10 2.83 -8.45
N ALA A 75 2.00 3.70 -7.44
CA ALA A 75 2.82 3.56 -6.23
C ALA A 75 2.50 2.27 -5.47
N VAL A 76 1.22 1.92 -5.34
CA VAL A 76 0.81 0.69 -4.68
C VAL A 76 1.22 -0.54 -5.49
N GLU A 77 1.07 -0.51 -6.82
CA GLU A 77 1.51 -1.60 -7.69
C GLU A 77 3.02 -1.86 -7.56
N ALA A 78 3.82 -0.80 -7.49
CA ALA A 78 5.26 -0.91 -7.27
C ALA A 78 5.57 -1.53 -5.90
N GLU A 79 4.84 -1.15 -4.86
CA GLU A 79 5.00 -1.71 -3.52
C GLU A 79 4.60 -3.19 -3.47
N ILE A 80 3.52 -3.57 -4.13
CA ILE A 80 3.10 -4.97 -4.25
C ILE A 80 4.20 -5.78 -4.93
N SER A 81 4.74 -5.29 -6.05
CA SER A 81 5.82 -5.96 -6.77
C SER A 81 7.05 -6.16 -5.89
N ARG A 82 7.43 -5.12 -5.13
CA ARG A 82 8.55 -5.21 -4.18
C ARG A 82 8.30 -6.27 -3.11
N LEU A 83 7.09 -6.28 -2.55
CA LEU A 83 6.73 -7.24 -1.51
C LEU A 83 6.66 -8.68 -2.05
N GLU A 84 6.22 -8.87 -3.29
CA GLU A 84 6.20 -10.19 -3.92
C GLU A 84 7.60 -10.77 -4.06
N LYS A 85 8.59 -9.95 -4.47
CA LYS A 85 9.99 -10.38 -4.53
C LYS A 85 10.53 -10.73 -3.14
N THR A 86 10.20 -9.91 -2.16
CA THR A 86 10.59 -10.15 -0.76
C THR A 86 9.98 -11.46 -0.26
N LEU A 87 8.71 -11.69 -0.56
CA LEU A 87 8.02 -12.93 -0.16
C LEU A 87 8.68 -14.15 -0.79
N ASP A 88 9.06 -14.07 -2.07
CA ASP A 88 9.72 -15.18 -2.73
C ASP A 88 11.12 -15.45 -2.18
N MET A 89 11.84 -14.43 -1.75
CA MET A 89 13.09 -14.64 -1.00
C MET A 89 12.84 -15.40 0.30
N ILE A 90 11.80 -15.03 1.03
CA ILE A 90 11.44 -15.69 2.30
C ILE A 90 11.03 -17.14 2.05
N ARG A 91 10.21 -17.37 1.03
CA ARG A 91 9.78 -18.73 0.62
C ARG A 91 10.99 -19.60 0.29
N TYR A 92 11.93 -19.06 -0.50
CA TYR A 92 13.17 -19.73 -0.82
C TYR A 92 13.95 -20.07 0.44
N LYS A 93 14.10 -19.15 1.39
CA LYS A 93 14.81 -19.39 2.64
C LYS A 93 14.12 -20.41 3.54
N CYS A 94 12.79 -20.46 3.52
CA CYS A 94 12.06 -21.51 4.23
C CYS A 94 12.42 -22.91 3.69
N TRP A 95 12.46 -23.06 2.37
CA TRP A 95 12.90 -24.29 1.73
C TRP A 95 14.38 -24.57 2.05
N TYR A 96 15.23 -23.56 1.92
CA TYR A 96 16.67 -23.65 2.12
C TYR A 96 16.98 -24.25 3.51
N TYR A 97 16.45 -23.64 4.55
CA TYR A 97 16.73 -24.13 5.90
C TYR A 97 16.00 -25.43 6.22
N GLY A 98 14.88 -25.71 5.58
CA GLY A 98 14.26 -27.03 5.65
C GLY A 98 15.20 -28.13 5.13
N GLN A 99 15.91 -27.88 4.03
CA GLN A 99 16.89 -28.81 3.49
C GLN A 99 18.14 -28.90 4.38
N ALA A 100 18.61 -27.76 4.86
CA ALA A 100 19.80 -27.72 5.73
C ALA A 100 19.55 -28.51 7.03
N ILE A 101 18.36 -28.44 7.58
CA ILE A 101 17.98 -29.24 8.77
C ILE A 101 18.04 -30.74 8.45
N LYS A 102 17.49 -31.15 7.30
CA LYS A 102 17.51 -32.56 6.90
C LYS A 102 18.93 -33.06 6.68
N ASP A 103 19.77 -32.26 6.04
CA ASP A 103 21.14 -32.64 5.70
C ASP A 103 22.10 -32.49 6.89
N GLY A 104 21.78 -31.64 7.86
CA GLY A 104 22.67 -31.30 8.96
C GLY A 104 23.77 -30.30 8.59
N ASN A 105 23.79 -29.80 7.35
CA ASN A 105 24.71 -28.77 6.86
C ASN A 105 24.16 -28.17 5.56
N GLU A 106 24.87 -27.20 4.98
CA GLU A 106 24.44 -26.47 3.78
C GLU A 106 25.19 -26.86 2.51
N ASP A 107 26.06 -27.87 2.56
CA ASP A 107 26.98 -28.19 1.46
C ASP A 107 26.26 -28.52 0.16
N ARG A 108 25.26 -29.43 0.21
CA ARG A 108 24.51 -29.84 -0.99
C ARG A 108 23.75 -28.68 -1.61
N ILE A 109 23.16 -27.83 -0.80
CA ILE A 109 22.38 -26.69 -1.28
C ILE A 109 23.32 -25.66 -1.94
N SER A 110 24.48 -25.41 -1.31
CA SER A 110 25.48 -24.48 -1.84
C SER A 110 25.95 -24.89 -3.24
N GLU A 111 26.07 -26.18 -3.52
CA GLU A 111 26.43 -26.68 -4.84
C GLU A 111 25.33 -26.48 -5.89
N MET A 112 24.06 -26.33 -5.46
CA MET A 112 22.93 -26.07 -6.36
C MET A 112 22.84 -24.61 -6.77
N LEU A 113 23.48 -23.71 -6.08
CA LEU A 113 23.43 -22.28 -6.36
C LEU A 113 24.41 -21.90 -7.48
N PRO A 114 24.05 -20.95 -8.34
CA PRO A 114 22.77 -20.22 -8.37
C PRO A 114 21.71 -20.81 -9.30
N ASN A 115 22.02 -21.84 -10.11
CA ASN A 115 21.17 -22.25 -11.24
C ASN A 115 20.74 -23.72 -11.23
N LYS A 116 21.01 -24.45 -10.18
CA LYS A 116 20.74 -25.90 -10.12
C LYS A 116 19.74 -26.29 -9.03
N LEU A 117 18.92 -25.34 -8.60
CA LEU A 117 17.86 -25.60 -7.62
C LEU A 117 16.70 -26.37 -8.29
N PRO A 118 15.88 -27.09 -7.50
CA PRO A 118 14.64 -27.66 -8.05
C PRO A 118 13.81 -26.58 -8.75
N ALA A 119 13.10 -26.94 -9.83
CA ALA A 119 12.45 -25.97 -10.72
C ALA A 119 11.58 -24.95 -10.00
N GLU A 120 10.72 -25.39 -9.07
CA GLU A 120 9.84 -24.50 -8.32
C GLU A 120 10.61 -23.53 -7.42
N ILE A 121 11.70 -24.02 -6.82
CA ILE A 121 12.56 -23.22 -5.95
C ILE A 121 13.43 -22.27 -6.76
N GLN A 122 13.88 -22.74 -7.93
CA GLN A 122 14.64 -21.88 -8.85
C GLN A 122 13.83 -20.65 -9.26
N ALA A 123 12.53 -20.82 -9.53
CA ALA A 123 11.65 -19.72 -9.87
C ALA A 123 11.56 -18.69 -8.75
N LEU A 124 11.46 -19.14 -7.50
CA LEU A 124 11.46 -18.24 -6.33
C LEU A 124 12.78 -17.47 -6.21
N TYR A 125 13.89 -18.19 -6.35
CA TYR A 125 15.22 -17.62 -6.27
C TYR A 125 15.43 -16.55 -7.35
N ASP A 126 15.11 -16.89 -8.59
CA ASP A 126 15.28 -15.98 -9.73
C ASP A 126 14.44 -14.72 -9.58
N HIS A 127 13.16 -14.87 -9.21
CA HIS A 127 12.27 -13.74 -9.01
C HIS A 127 12.77 -12.83 -7.87
N ALA A 128 13.22 -13.42 -6.77
CA ALA A 128 13.75 -12.66 -5.63
C ALA A 128 15.00 -11.86 -5.98
N HIS A 129 15.77 -12.30 -6.98
CA HIS A 129 17.03 -11.66 -7.39
C HIS A 129 16.89 -10.78 -8.63
N GLU A 130 15.67 -10.60 -9.16
CA GLU A 130 15.43 -9.65 -10.25
C GLU A 130 15.71 -8.22 -9.80
N GLU A 131 16.33 -7.44 -10.65
CA GLU A 131 16.58 -6.01 -10.42
C GLU A 131 15.46 -5.13 -10.97
#